data_8e9522601417cbccf6d8cc79dee12d95
#
_entry.id   8e9522601417cbccf6d8cc79dee12d95
#
_cell.length_a   1.000
_cell.length_b   1.000
_cell.length_c   1.000
_cell.angle_alpha   90.00
_cell.angle_beta   90.00
_cell.angle_gamma   90.00
#
_symmetry.space_group_name_H-M   'P 1'
#
loop_
_entity.id
_entity.type
_entity.pdbx_description
1 polymer ?
#
loop_
_entity_poly.entity_id
_entity_poly.type
_entity_poly.pdbx_seq_one_letter_code
_entity_poly.pdbx_strand_id
1 'polypeptide(L)'
;MKVTKISAITLRISDMKKSVDFYSKIPNFKIIYGGSDSQFTSFLIDDASKSYLNLRINAGSTEATHWSRIIFYVDDVDELFSYMENDETISGLGKLESKPQDATWGERFFHLLDPDGYKLSFATPIGDK
;
A
#
# COMPACT_ATOMS: atom_id res chain seq x y z
N MET A 1 -11.01 -16.59 24.50
CA MET A 1 -11.12 -16.41 23.03
C MET A 1 -11.08 -14.93 22.71
N LYS A 2 -10.22 -14.50 21.74
CA LYS A 2 -10.08 -13.08 21.39
C LYS A 2 -9.59 -12.92 19.97
N VAL A 3 -10.02 -11.84 19.30
CA VAL A 3 -9.44 -11.43 18.02
C VAL A 3 -8.10 -10.76 18.34
N THR A 4 -7.04 -11.09 17.61
CA THR A 4 -5.68 -10.66 17.95
C THR A 4 -5.11 -9.59 17.02
N LYS A 5 -5.47 -9.62 15.73
CA LYS A 5 -4.96 -8.62 14.77
C LYS A 5 -5.69 -8.73 13.43
N ILE A 6 -5.46 -7.75 12.58
CA ILE A 6 -5.82 -7.85 11.16
C ILE A 6 -4.68 -8.59 10.47
N SER A 7 -4.98 -9.73 9.84
CA SER A 7 -3.98 -10.52 9.12
C SER A 7 -3.73 -9.99 7.72
N ALA A 8 -4.80 -9.65 7.00
CA ALA A 8 -4.70 -9.27 5.60
C ALA A 8 -5.85 -8.35 5.21
N ILE A 9 -5.60 -7.56 4.17
CA ILE A 9 -6.61 -6.78 3.48
C ILE A 9 -6.58 -7.23 2.03
N THR A 10 -7.74 -7.49 1.43
CA THR A 10 -7.85 -7.87 0.03
C THR A 10 -8.46 -6.71 -0.76
N LEU A 11 -7.76 -6.29 -1.80
CA LEU A 11 -8.22 -5.24 -2.71
C LEU A 11 -8.68 -5.87 -4.03
N ARG A 12 -9.80 -5.38 -4.54
CA ARG A 12 -10.27 -5.73 -5.88
C ARG A 12 -9.56 -4.82 -6.86
N ILE A 13 -8.92 -5.41 -7.85
CA ILE A 13 -8.11 -4.66 -8.81
C ILE A 13 -8.58 -4.94 -10.23
N SER A 14 -8.24 -4.04 -11.15
CA SER A 14 -8.64 -4.15 -12.55
C SER A 14 -7.60 -4.83 -13.41
N ASP A 15 -6.32 -4.67 -13.10
CA ASP A 15 -5.20 -5.14 -13.93
C ASP A 15 -4.11 -5.67 -13.02
N MET A 16 -3.98 -7.01 -12.96
CA MET A 16 -3.04 -7.64 -12.04
C MET A 16 -1.59 -7.24 -12.32
N LYS A 17 -1.21 -7.16 -13.60
CA LYS A 17 0.17 -6.79 -13.93
C LYS A 17 0.51 -5.38 -13.43
N LYS A 18 -0.37 -4.41 -13.66
CA LYS A 18 -0.14 -3.04 -13.18
C LYS A 18 -0.05 -2.99 -11.67
N SER A 19 -0.97 -3.67 -10.98
CA SER A 19 -0.99 -3.65 -9.52
C SER A 19 0.21 -4.39 -8.94
N VAL A 20 0.60 -5.53 -9.52
CA VAL A 20 1.79 -6.25 -9.06
C VAL A 20 3.05 -5.41 -9.31
N ASP A 21 3.16 -4.77 -10.47
CA ASP A 21 4.30 -3.90 -10.77
C ASP A 21 4.39 -2.77 -9.74
N PHE A 22 3.25 -2.16 -9.41
CA PHE A 22 3.20 -1.07 -8.45
C PHE A 22 3.60 -1.52 -7.04
N TYR A 23 2.89 -2.52 -6.50
CA TYR A 23 3.12 -2.95 -5.11
C TYR A 23 4.48 -3.61 -4.92
N SER A 24 5.03 -4.25 -5.95
CA SER A 24 6.36 -4.85 -5.87
C SER A 24 7.46 -3.81 -5.67
N LYS A 25 7.20 -2.55 -5.98
CA LYS A 25 8.17 -1.47 -5.79
C LYS A 25 8.16 -0.88 -4.39
N ILE A 26 7.15 -1.19 -3.61
CA ILE A 26 7.11 -0.72 -2.22
C ILE A 26 8.14 -1.54 -1.42
N PRO A 27 9.07 -0.87 -0.71
CA PRO A 27 10.10 -1.59 0.03
C PRO A 27 9.50 -2.60 1.00
N ASN A 28 10.12 -3.75 1.09
CA ASN A 28 9.75 -4.86 1.96
C ASN A 28 8.52 -5.66 1.52
N PHE A 29 7.73 -5.19 0.59
CA PHE A 29 6.62 -5.97 0.04
C PHE A 29 7.18 -7.12 -0.79
N LYS A 30 6.70 -8.33 -0.52
CA LYS A 30 7.24 -9.53 -1.16
C LYS A 30 6.11 -10.46 -1.57
N ILE A 31 6.09 -10.85 -2.85
CA ILE A 31 5.10 -11.80 -3.33
C ILE A 31 5.35 -13.16 -2.67
N ILE A 32 4.32 -13.69 -2.04
CA ILE A 32 4.36 -15.04 -1.46
C ILE A 32 3.43 -16.00 -2.18
N TYR A 33 2.54 -15.49 -3.03
CA TYR A 33 1.62 -16.31 -3.81
C TYR A 33 1.15 -15.52 -5.03
N GLY A 34 1.03 -16.19 -6.16
CA GLY A 34 0.52 -15.58 -7.39
C GLY A 34 1.58 -14.75 -8.12
N GLY A 35 1.15 -13.71 -8.77
CA GLY A 35 1.98 -12.83 -9.58
C GLY A 35 1.19 -12.16 -10.68
N SER A 36 1.90 -11.55 -11.65
CA SER A 36 1.28 -10.73 -12.70
C SER A 36 0.24 -11.44 -13.55
N ASP A 37 0.36 -12.75 -13.69
CA ASP A 37 -0.55 -13.53 -14.54
C ASP A 37 -1.63 -14.27 -13.74
N SER A 38 -1.70 -14.04 -12.45
CA SER A 38 -2.62 -14.74 -11.57
C SER A 38 -3.90 -13.96 -11.36
N GLN A 39 -4.96 -14.66 -10.95
CA GLN A 39 -6.23 -14.04 -10.58
C GLN A 39 -6.18 -13.50 -9.16
N PHE A 40 -5.23 -13.97 -8.36
CA PHE A 40 -5.05 -13.59 -6.97
C PHE A 40 -3.55 -13.54 -6.66
N THR A 41 -3.12 -12.49 -5.97
CA THR A 41 -1.73 -12.33 -5.56
C THR A 41 -1.70 -11.89 -4.10
N SER A 42 -0.77 -12.46 -3.32
CA SER A 42 -0.60 -12.08 -1.93
C SER A 42 0.82 -11.56 -1.72
N PHE A 43 0.91 -10.38 -1.11
CA PHE A 43 2.18 -9.79 -0.68
C PHE A 43 2.32 -9.94 0.82
N LEU A 44 3.49 -10.37 1.26
CA LEU A 44 3.88 -10.23 2.66
C LEU A 44 4.40 -8.81 2.83
N ILE A 45 3.82 -8.06 3.77
CA ILE A 45 4.23 -6.68 4.03
C ILE A 45 5.44 -6.67 4.96
N ASP A 46 5.37 -7.50 6.01
CA ASP A 46 6.43 -7.54 7.00
C ASP A 46 6.47 -8.95 7.63
N ASP A 47 7.66 -9.54 7.65
CA ASP A 47 7.83 -10.91 8.11
C ASP A 47 7.58 -11.05 9.62
N ALA A 48 7.98 -10.04 10.39
CA ALA A 48 7.82 -10.10 11.85
C ALA A 48 6.34 -10.05 12.27
N SER A 49 5.55 -9.17 11.65
CA SER A 49 4.14 -9.01 11.99
C SER A 49 3.22 -9.98 11.28
N LYS A 50 3.69 -10.65 10.23
CA LYS A 50 2.88 -11.55 9.40
C LYS A 50 1.62 -10.86 8.90
N SER A 51 1.77 -9.66 8.34
CA SER A 51 0.67 -8.92 7.74
C SER A 51 0.78 -8.98 6.22
N TYR A 52 -0.36 -9.03 5.56
CA TYR A 52 -0.44 -9.29 4.12
C TYR A 52 -1.35 -8.31 3.42
N LEU A 53 -1.01 -8.02 2.16
CA LEU A 53 -1.90 -7.33 1.24
C LEU A 53 -2.20 -8.29 0.10
N ASN A 54 -3.49 -8.53 -0.14
CA ASN A 54 -3.93 -9.41 -1.22
C ASN A 54 -4.56 -8.58 -2.33
N LEU A 55 -4.32 -9.03 -3.57
CA LEU A 55 -4.91 -8.44 -4.77
C LEU A 55 -5.75 -9.51 -5.45
N ARG A 56 -6.95 -9.16 -5.86
CA ARG A 56 -7.85 -10.08 -6.55
C ARG A 56 -8.51 -9.39 -7.73
N ILE A 57 -8.37 -10.00 -8.92
CA ILE A 57 -9.10 -9.52 -10.09
C ILE A 57 -10.56 -9.91 -9.93
N ASN A 58 -11.43 -8.96 -10.24
CA ASN A 58 -12.85 -9.21 -10.26
C ASN A 58 -13.38 -8.86 -11.64
N ALA A 59 -14.11 -9.79 -12.25
CA ALA A 59 -14.70 -9.61 -13.57
C ALA A 59 -15.82 -8.56 -13.61
N GLY A 60 -16.25 -8.04 -12.47
CA GLY A 60 -17.27 -7.00 -12.40
C GLY A 60 -16.71 -5.60 -12.36
N SER A 61 -17.47 -4.70 -11.74
CA SER A 61 -17.05 -3.32 -11.55
C SER A 61 -15.75 -3.24 -10.75
N THR A 62 -14.84 -2.40 -11.22
CA THR A 62 -13.54 -2.20 -10.58
C THR A 62 -13.44 -0.82 -9.94
N GLU A 63 -14.57 -0.17 -9.70
CA GLU A 63 -14.54 1.11 -9.03
C GLU A 63 -14.07 0.96 -7.59
N ALA A 64 -12.95 1.57 -7.28
CA ALA A 64 -12.47 1.61 -5.91
C ALA A 64 -13.39 2.52 -5.11
N THR A 65 -13.71 2.11 -3.88
CA THR A 65 -14.42 3.00 -2.98
C THR A 65 -13.43 4.03 -2.47
N HIS A 66 -13.80 5.30 -2.53
CA HIS A 66 -12.90 6.38 -2.13
C HIS A 66 -13.07 6.79 -0.67
N TRP A 67 -13.79 5.99 0.11
CA TRP A 67 -14.09 6.28 1.51
C TRP A 67 -13.11 5.66 2.49
N SER A 68 -12.41 4.60 2.06
CA SER A 68 -11.48 3.86 2.92
C SER A 68 -10.04 4.21 2.60
N ARG A 69 -9.18 4.08 3.58
CA ARG A 69 -7.76 4.34 3.45
C ARG A 69 -6.97 3.26 4.19
N ILE A 70 -5.90 2.79 3.58
CA ILE A 70 -4.98 1.87 4.25
C ILE A 70 -3.76 2.68 4.68
N ILE A 71 -3.42 2.59 5.95
CA ILE A 71 -2.26 3.29 6.50
C ILE A 71 -1.21 2.27 6.86
N PHE A 72 -0.04 2.41 6.25
CA PHE A 72 1.12 1.57 6.54
C PHE A 72 2.11 2.36 7.37
N TYR A 73 2.72 1.71 8.36
CA TYR A 73 3.85 2.32 9.05
C TYR A 73 5.13 2.01 8.30
N VAL A 74 6.02 2.97 8.25
CA VAL A 74 7.36 2.87 7.68
C VAL A 74 8.33 3.53 8.66
N ASP A 75 9.56 3.07 8.65
CA ASP A 75 10.57 3.58 9.59
C ASP A 75 11.04 5.01 9.28
N ASP A 76 11.06 5.39 8.01
CA ASP A 76 11.47 6.74 7.60
C ASP A 76 10.59 7.20 6.43
N VAL A 77 9.57 7.98 6.75
CA VAL A 77 8.58 8.41 5.77
C VAL A 77 9.16 9.38 4.73
N ASP A 78 10.11 10.21 5.12
CA ASP A 78 10.74 11.15 4.16
C ASP A 78 11.60 10.42 3.15
N GLU A 79 12.35 9.41 3.58
CA GLU A 79 13.14 8.58 2.69
C GLU A 79 12.25 7.81 1.72
N LEU A 80 11.16 7.24 2.24
CA LEU A 80 10.21 6.53 1.38
C LEU A 80 9.58 7.45 0.35
N PHE A 81 9.20 8.66 0.75
CA PHE A 81 8.62 9.63 -0.19
C PHE A 81 9.61 9.96 -1.32
N SER A 82 10.86 10.24 -0.97
CA SER A 82 11.90 10.52 -1.96
C SER A 82 12.10 9.36 -2.93
N TYR A 83 12.12 8.14 -2.41
CA TYR A 83 12.22 6.95 -3.23
C TYR A 83 11.05 6.83 -4.22
N MET A 84 9.84 7.00 -3.71
CA MET A 84 8.62 6.87 -4.54
C MET A 84 8.51 7.98 -5.58
N GLU A 85 8.88 9.19 -5.21
CA GLU A 85 8.85 10.32 -6.12
C GLU A 85 9.78 10.10 -7.33
N ASN A 86 10.88 9.41 -7.11
CA ASN A 86 11.89 9.16 -8.13
C ASN A 86 11.74 7.80 -8.83
N ASP A 87 10.78 6.99 -8.41
CA ASP A 87 10.54 5.69 -9.03
C ASP A 87 9.50 5.83 -10.15
N GLU A 88 9.92 5.51 -11.38
CA GLU A 88 9.06 5.69 -12.55
C GLU A 88 7.83 4.78 -12.53
N THR A 89 7.95 3.59 -11.98
CA THR A 89 6.84 2.65 -11.90
C THR A 89 5.77 3.16 -10.95
N ILE A 90 6.17 3.56 -9.74
CA ILE A 90 5.22 4.08 -8.75
C ILE A 90 4.57 5.37 -9.26
N SER A 91 5.36 6.31 -9.75
CA SER A 91 4.82 7.60 -10.19
C SER A 91 4.01 7.48 -11.48
N GLY A 92 4.29 6.47 -12.31
CA GLY A 92 3.56 6.25 -13.56
C GLY A 92 2.27 5.48 -13.38
N LEU A 93 2.21 4.55 -12.42
CA LEU A 93 1.03 3.71 -12.18
C LEU A 93 0.15 4.22 -11.04
N GLY A 94 0.73 4.90 -10.08
CA GLY A 94 0.01 5.51 -8.97
C GLY A 94 0.06 7.02 -9.03
N LYS A 95 -0.32 7.65 -7.91
CA LYS A 95 -0.28 9.12 -7.83
C LYS A 95 0.05 9.56 -6.42
N LEU A 96 1.18 10.25 -6.26
CA LEU A 96 1.50 10.89 -4.99
C LEU A 96 0.60 12.11 -4.83
N GLU A 97 -0.15 12.16 -3.74
CA GLU A 97 -1.13 13.21 -3.52
C GLU A 97 -0.64 14.32 -2.60
N SER A 98 0.31 14.02 -1.73
CA SER A 98 0.83 15.00 -0.79
C SER A 98 2.28 14.71 -0.45
N LYS A 99 2.99 15.76 0.00
CA LYS A 99 4.32 15.61 0.55
C LYS A 99 4.22 15.21 2.02
N PRO A 100 5.30 14.67 2.61
CA PRO A 100 5.27 14.37 4.04
C PRO A 100 4.96 15.59 4.88
N GLN A 101 4.08 15.41 5.86
CA GLN A 101 3.68 16.46 6.77
C GLN A 101 3.35 15.87 8.14
N ASP A 102 3.50 16.69 9.17
CA ASP A 102 3.21 16.28 10.53
C ASP A 102 1.72 16.41 10.81
N ALA A 103 1.14 15.37 11.37
CA ALA A 103 -0.24 15.38 11.82
C ALA A 103 -0.30 15.74 13.30
N THR A 104 -1.46 16.21 13.74
CA THR A 104 -1.63 16.61 15.13
C THR A 104 -1.66 15.44 16.11
N TRP A 105 -1.85 14.21 15.60
CA TRP A 105 -1.93 13.01 16.43
C TRP A 105 -0.60 12.26 16.59
N GLY A 106 0.51 12.90 16.21
CA GLY A 106 1.84 12.33 16.50
C GLY A 106 2.42 11.45 15.42
N GLU A 107 2.04 11.69 14.18
CA GLU A 107 2.59 10.97 13.02
C GLU A 107 2.98 11.95 11.95
N ARG A 108 4.00 11.55 11.17
CA ARG A 108 4.35 12.24 9.93
C ARG A 108 3.97 11.31 8.79
N PHE A 109 3.27 11.82 7.78
CA PHE A 109 2.66 10.98 6.77
C PHE A 109 2.62 11.64 5.39
N PHE A 110 2.41 10.82 4.34
CA PHE A 110 2.02 11.31 3.03
C PHE A 110 0.98 10.36 2.43
N HIS A 111 0.29 10.82 1.41
CA HIS A 111 -0.79 10.11 0.74
C HIS A 111 -0.43 9.72 -0.68
N LEU A 112 -0.94 8.58 -1.13
CA LEU A 112 -0.68 7.98 -2.43
C LEU A 112 -1.94 7.27 -2.92
N LEU A 113 -2.21 7.34 -4.21
CA LEU A 113 -3.23 6.50 -4.84
C LEU A 113 -2.55 5.35 -5.57
N ASP A 114 -3.13 4.16 -5.48
CA ASP A 114 -2.66 3.01 -6.23
C ASP A 114 -3.24 3.03 -7.66
N PRO A 115 -2.89 2.06 -8.53
CA PRO A 115 -3.38 2.08 -9.93
C PRO A 115 -4.89 2.07 -10.07
N ASP A 116 -5.64 1.55 -9.11
CA ASP A 116 -7.09 1.52 -9.14
C ASP A 116 -7.73 2.70 -8.38
N GLY A 117 -6.91 3.56 -7.80
CA GLY A 117 -7.40 4.71 -7.04
C GLY A 117 -7.64 4.44 -5.56
N TYR A 118 -7.18 3.31 -5.04
CA TYR A 118 -7.26 3.07 -3.60
C TYR A 118 -6.35 4.05 -2.86
N LYS A 119 -6.87 4.57 -1.76
CA LYS A 119 -6.15 5.54 -0.94
C LYS A 119 -5.21 4.84 0.02
N LEU A 120 -3.93 5.15 -0.11
CA LEU A 120 -2.88 4.62 0.74
C LEU A 120 -2.21 5.77 1.47
N SER A 121 -1.73 5.50 2.67
CA SER A 121 -0.89 6.43 3.42
C SER A 121 0.29 5.69 3.99
N PHE A 122 1.42 6.39 4.06
CA PHE A 122 2.59 5.88 4.76
C PHE A 122 2.91 6.85 5.87
N ALA A 123 3.16 6.33 7.05
CA ALA A 123 3.33 7.15 8.24
C ALA A 123 4.46 6.63 9.11
N THR A 124 5.10 7.55 9.82
CA THR A 124 6.10 7.24 10.84
C THR A 124 5.66 7.94 12.13
N PRO A 125 5.59 7.22 13.25
CA PRO A 125 5.35 7.88 14.54
C PRO A 125 6.48 8.86 14.83
N ILE A 126 6.14 10.08 15.25
CA ILE A 126 7.15 11.09 15.56
C ILE A 126 7.32 11.28 17.07
N GLY A 127 6.86 10.29 17.82
CA GLY A 127 7.04 10.25 19.25
C GLY A 127 6.07 11.13 20.00
N ASP A 128 6.16 11.04 21.31
CA ASP A 128 5.36 11.88 22.20
C ASP A 128 5.94 13.28 22.24
N LYS A 129 5.08 14.21 22.03
CA LYS A 129 5.44 15.63 22.10
C LYS A 129 4.80 16.25 23.33
#